data_13c643b3adda924c9aa27ebd7a437ea6
#
_entry.id   13c643b3adda924c9aa27ebd7a437ea6
#
_cell.length_a   1.000
_cell.length_b   1.000
_cell.length_c   1.000
_cell.angle_alpha   90.00
_cell.angle_beta   90.00
_cell.angle_gamma   90.00
#
_symmetry.space_group_name_H-M   'P 1'
#
loop_
_entity.id
_entity.type
_entity.pdbx_description
1 polymer ?
#
loop_
_entity_poly.entity_id
_entity_poly.type
_entity_poly.pdbx_seq_one_letter_code
_entity_poly.pdbx_strand_id
1 'polypeptide(L)'
;FIFVEGHRGYCAVYPENTLISYEAAIDLGVDGFEFDIWLSKDKVPVLMHDGVAYRTCGVQKHLRDMTLEEIKTLDAGFYGKFGEKYIGKGIRVPTLQELCELVHRKRPDMALGVEIKEYTEETVDIAVAILKQYHLFDRACFYAFDAPTIKYLKVQYNARTMGYPDFQMKRFDYEEGYRYYDEIGLSMAIARSEVAPIFFGKGMPVHLYCADTEEDVRFCLSHPE
;
A
#
# COMPACT_ATOMS: atom_id res chain seq x y z
N PHE A 1 -5.44 -21.44 -4.33
CA PHE A 1 -6.01 -20.16 -4.73
C PHE A 1 -4.91 -19.09 -4.64
N ILE A 2 -4.68 -18.36 -5.72
CA ILE A 2 -3.72 -17.26 -5.73
C ILE A 2 -4.50 -15.96 -5.64
N PHE A 3 -4.15 -15.16 -4.64
CA PHE A 3 -4.71 -13.84 -4.41
C PHE A 3 -3.99 -12.81 -5.29
N VAL A 4 -4.74 -12.00 -6.03
CA VAL A 4 -4.21 -10.97 -6.93
C VAL A 4 -4.52 -9.59 -6.38
N GLU A 5 -3.47 -8.84 -6.08
CA GLU A 5 -3.56 -7.47 -5.55
C GLU A 5 -3.08 -6.45 -6.56
N GLY A 6 -3.90 -5.42 -6.81
CA GLY A 6 -3.53 -4.29 -7.66
C GLY A 6 -2.61 -3.33 -6.92
N HIS A 7 -1.32 -3.30 -7.26
CA HIS A 7 -0.32 -2.42 -6.64
C HIS A 7 -0.60 -0.95 -6.98
N ARG A 8 -0.94 -0.15 -5.96
CA ARG A 8 -1.38 1.25 -6.12
C ARG A 8 -2.56 1.42 -7.07
N GLY A 9 -3.46 0.41 -7.10
CA GLY A 9 -4.54 0.28 -8.06
C GLY A 9 -4.11 -0.39 -9.37
N TYR A 10 -4.65 0.03 -10.50
CA TYR A 10 -4.25 -0.43 -11.84
C TYR A 10 -3.17 0.51 -12.42
N CYS A 11 -2.03 0.59 -11.75
CA CYS A 11 -0.97 1.56 -12.02
C CYS A 11 -0.23 1.35 -13.36
N ALA A 12 -0.42 0.23 -14.02
CA ALA A 12 0.12 0.01 -15.37
C ALA A 12 -0.55 0.91 -16.42
N VAL A 13 -1.82 1.24 -16.23
CA VAL A 13 -2.66 1.97 -17.19
C VAL A 13 -3.06 3.36 -16.69
N TYR A 14 -3.23 3.53 -15.39
CA TYR A 14 -3.68 4.77 -14.75
C TYR A 14 -2.66 5.29 -13.75
N PRO A 15 -2.62 6.61 -13.47
CA PRO A 15 -1.74 7.17 -12.46
C PRO A 15 -1.93 6.49 -11.10
N GLU A 16 -0.83 6.01 -10.52
CA GLU A 16 -0.79 5.29 -9.26
C GLU A 16 -1.42 6.07 -8.09
N ASN A 17 -1.98 5.35 -7.12
CA ASN A 17 -2.57 5.95 -5.91
C ASN A 17 -3.64 7.02 -6.22
N THR A 18 -4.40 6.88 -7.28
CA THR A 18 -5.52 7.75 -7.65
C THR A 18 -6.84 7.01 -7.69
N LEU A 19 -7.96 7.71 -7.49
CA LEU A 19 -9.28 7.06 -7.49
C LEU A 19 -9.60 6.35 -8.80
N ILE A 20 -9.18 6.90 -9.95
CA ILE A 20 -9.39 6.24 -11.24
C ILE A 20 -8.60 4.93 -11.36
N SER A 21 -7.40 4.86 -10.77
CA SER A 21 -6.59 3.63 -10.74
C SER A 21 -7.24 2.55 -9.88
N TYR A 22 -7.79 2.92 -8.73
CA TYR A 22 -8.50 1.98 -7.85
C TYR A 22 -9.83 1.54 -8.42
N GLU A 23 -10.60 2.46 -8.99
CA GLU A 23 -11.86 2.13 -9.66
C GLU A 23 -11.64 1.15 -10.81
N ALA A 24 -10.61 1.37 -11.62
CA ALA A 24 -10.23 0.47 -12.70
C ALA A 24 -9.78 -0.91 -12.18
N ALA A 25 -9.07 -0.98 -11.05
CA ALA A 25 -8.70 -2.24 -10.42
C ALA A 25 -9.93 -3.03 -9.93
N ILE A 26 -10.91 -2.34 -9.33
CA ILE A 26 -12.19 -2.94 -8.94
C ILE A 26 -12.91 -3.52 -10.18
N ASP A 27 -13.01 -2.73 -11.25
CA ASP A 27 -13.71 -3.12 -12.47
C ASP A 27 -12.99 -4.27 -13.20
N LEU A 28 -11.66 -4.37 -13.07
CA LEU A 28 -10.86 -5.49 -13.56
C LEU A 28 -11.12 -6.80 -12.80
N GLY A 29 -11.64 -6.71 -11.58
CA GLY A 29 -12.01 -7.87 -10.78
C GLY A 29 -10.84 -8.48 -9.98
N VAL A 30 -9.82 -7.69 -9.62
CA VAL A 30 -8.75 -8.13 -8.70
C VAL A 30 -9.33 -8.47 -7.32
N ASP A 31 -8.63 -9.32 -6.55
CA ASP A 31 -9.08 -9.74 -5.21
C ASP A 31 -8.93 -8.64 -4.17
N GLY A 32 -7.91 -7.80 -4.33
CA GLY A 32 -7.59 -6.67 -3.48
C GLY A 32 -6.77 -5.62 -4.21
N PHE A 33 -6.50 -4.52 -3.55
CA PHE A 33 -5.48 -3.56 -4.00
C PHE A 33 -4.73 -2.95 -2.82
N GLU A 34 -3.52 -2.55 -3.09
CA GLU A 34 -2.64 -1.90 -2.14
C GLU A 34 -2.62 -0.38 -2.37
N PHE A 35 -2.39 0.37 -1.30
CA PHE A 35 -2.23 1.82 -1.31
C PHE A 35 -1.33 2.31 -0.18
N ASP A 36 -0.70 3.46 -0.40
CA ASP A 36 0.30 4.06 0.48
C ASP A 36 -0.25 5.28 1.22
N ILE A 37 -0.02 5.37 2.54
CA ILE A 37 -0.55 6.44 3.39
C ILE A 37 0.57 7.33 3.94
N TRP A 38 0.41 8.65 3.74
CA TRP A 38 1.09 9.73 4.45
C TRP A 38 0.07 10.62 5.14
N LEU A 39 0.48 11.38 6.16
CA LEU A 39 -0.34 12.47 6.72
C LEU A 39 0.00 13.80 6.05
N SER A 40 -1.02 14.60 5.78
CA SER A 40 -0.88 16.02 5.50
C SER A 40 -0.44 16.80 6.76
N LYS A 41 -0.07 18.07 6.60
CA LYS A 41 0.26 18.97 7.72
C LYS A 41 -0.87 19.07 8.73
N ASP A 42 -2.11 19.07 8.27
CA ASP A 42 -3.34 19.10 9.06
C ASP A 42 -3.90 17.71 9.40
N LYS A 43 -3.02 16.67 9.33
CA LYS A 43 -3.28 15.30 9.82
C LYS A 43 -4.36 14.53 9.08
N VAL A 44 -4.54 14.81 7.81
CA VAL A 44 -5.44 14.02 6.95
C VAL A 44 -4.62 12.95 6.21
N PRO A 45 -5.01 11.67 6.27
CA PRO A 45 -4.35 10.61 5.51
C PRO A 45 -4.61 10.79 4.00
N VAL A 46 -3.52 10.91 3.24
CA VAL A 46 -3.52 11.05 1.79
C VAL A 46 -2.75 9.91 1.13
N LEU A 47 -3.10 9.59 -0.10
CA LEU A 47 -2.58 8.43 -0.81
C LEU A 47 -1.47 8.84 -1.79
N MET A 48 -0.25 8.48 -1.49
CA MET A 48 0.94 8.66 -2.33
C MET A 48 2.05 7.72 -1.85
N HIS A 49 2.85 7.20 -2.77
CA HIS A 49 3.98 6.36 -2.39
C HIS A 49 5.13 7.18 -1.80
N ASP A 50 5.52 8.27 -2.47
CA ASP A 50 6.63 9.10 -2.04
C ASP A 50 6.14 10.18 -1.04
N GLY A 51 6.95 10.47 -0.02
CA GLY A 51 6.66 11.57 0.90
C GLY A 51 6.74 12.94 0.24
N VAL A 52 7.54 13.09 -0.83
CA VAL A 52 7.67 14.30 -1.63
C VAL A 52 6.86 14.19 -2.91
N ALA A 53 6.01 15.17 -3.19
CA ALA A 53 5.06 15.16 -4.31
C ALA A 53 5.71 15.42 -5.69
N TYR A 54 7.00 15.09 -5.86
CA TYR A 54 7.73 15.42 -7.09
C TYR A 54 7.47 14.43 -8.22
N ARG A 55 7.67 13.13 -7.96
CA ARG A 55 7.68 12.11 -9.02
C ARG A 55 6.34 12.01 -9.76
N THR A 56 5.22 12.09 -9.04
CA THR A 56 3.88 11.94 -9.64
C THR A 56 3.16 13.27 -9.89
N CYS A 57 3.50 14.34 -9.16
CA CYS A 57 2.83 15.64 -9.24
C CYS A 57 3.73 16.79 -9.66
N GLY A 58 5.05 16.60 -9.78
CA GLY A 58 5.99 17.63 -10.22
C GLY A 58 6.31 18.72 -9.17
N VAL A 59 5.91 18.54 -7.90
CA VAL A 59 6.07 19.55 -6.84
C VAL A 59 7.08 19.09 -5.79
N GLN A 60 8.18 19.81 -5.64
CA GLN A 60 9.27 19.52 -4.71
C GLN A 60 8.90 19.99 -3.28
N LYS A 61 7.88 19.38 -2.69
CA LYS A 61 7.44 19.65 -1.31
C LYS A 61 6.97 18.37 -0.65
N HIS A 62 7.29 18.19 0.63
CA HIS A 62 6.85 17.01 1.38
C HIS A 62 5.38 17.13 1.79
N LEU A 63 4.62 16.03 1.71
CA LEU A 63 3.19 16.00 2.05
C LEU A 63 2.90 16.49 3.47
N ARG A 64 3.76 16.13 4.45
CA ARG A 64 3.63 16.60 5.85
C ARG A 64 3.74 18.10 6.03
N ASP A 65 4.31 18.82 5.05
CA ASP A 65 4.47 20.28 5.06
C ASP A 65 3.36 20.99 4.27
N MET A 66 2.41 20.24 3.72
CA MET A 66 1.27 20.73 2.93
C MET A 66 -0.04 20.44 3.66
N THR A 67 -0.93 21.44 3.69
CA THR A 67 -2.32 21.21 4.12
C THR A 67 -3.06 20.35 3.10
N LEU A 68 -4.20 19.74 3.49
CA LEU A 68 -5.05 19.03 2.54
C LEU A 68 -5.49 19.93 1.38
N GLU A 69 -5.83 21.18 1.66
CA GLU A 69 -6.20 22.16 0.64
C GLU A 69 -5.09 22.33 -0.40
N GLU A 70 -3.82 22.50 0.04
CA GLU A 70 -2.66 22.58 -0.85
C GLU A 70 -2.48 21.27 -1.65
N ILE A 71 -2.58 20.10 -1.00
CA ILE A 71 -2.43 18.79 -1.66
C ILE A 71 -3.51 18.59 -2.74
N LYS A 72 -4.75 19.04 -2.49
CA LYS A 72 -5.84 18.94 -3.47
C LYS A 72 -5.67 19.83 -4.70
N THR A 73 -4.74 20.79 -4.70
CA THR A 73 -4.39 21.55 -5.90
C THR A 73 -3.43 20.81 -6.83
N LEU A 74 -2.74 19.77 -6.35
CA LEU A 74 -1.76 19.02 -7.13
C LEU A 74 -2.44 18.26 -8.29
N ASP A 75 -1.78 18.26 -9.45
CA ASP A 75 -2.15 17.41 -10.57
C ASP A 75 -1.43 16.06 -10.42
N ALA A 76 -2.19 14.99 -10.18
CA ALA A 76 -1.68 13.64 -10.01
C ALA A 76 -1.68 12.82 -11.32
N GLY A 77 -1.65 13.49 -12.48
CA GLY A 77 -1.66 12.85 -13.81
C GLY A 77 -0.37 12.09 -14.17
N PHE A 78 0.69 12.23 -13.37
CA PHE A 78 1.95 11.52 -13.51
C PHE A 78 2.61 11.68 -14.89
N TYR A 79 2.96 12.92 -15.21
CA TYR A 79 3.63 13.26 -16.47
C TYR A 79 4.83 12.36 -16.80
N GLY A 80 5.68 12.06 -15.81
CA GLY A 80 6.90 11.27 -16.00
C GLY A 80 6.66 9.82 -16.49
N LYS A 81 5.44 9.29 -16.31
CA LYS A 81 5.07 7.95 -16.79
C LYS A 81 4.16 7.99 -18.00
N PHE A 82 3.19 8.90 -18.02
CA PHE A 82 2.12 8.91 -19.03
C PHE A 82 2.16 10.12 -19.96
N GLY A 83 3.20 10.98 -19.87
CA GLY A 83 3.25 12.23 -20.62
C GLY A 83 2.02 13.09 -20.32
N GLU A 84 1.45 13.69 -21.34
CA GLU A 84 0.28 14.60 -21.20
C GLU A 84 -1.07 13.89 -21.07
N LYS A 85 -1.08 12.55 -21.20
CA LYS A 85 -2.34 11.76 -21.26
C LYS A 85 -3.33 12.10 -20.16
N TYR A 86 -2.87 12.27 -18.94
CA TYR A 86 -3.70 12.48 -17.75
C TYR A 86 -3.53 13.87 -17.12
N ILE A 87 -2.62 14.68 -17.62
CA ILE A 87 -2.38 16.05 -17.13
C ILE A 87 -3.60 16.94 -17.48
N GLY A 88 -3.98 17.77 -16.52
CA GLY A 88 -5.13 18.67 -16.67
C GLY A 88 -6.50 17.98 -16.73
N LYS A 89 -6.58 16.69 -16.42
CA LYS A 89 -7.83 15.92 -16.42
C LYS A 89 -8.57 15.91 -15.08
N GLY A 90 -8.12 16.74 -14.13
CA GLY A 90 -8.76 16.82 -12.82
C GLY A 90 -8.41 15.66 -11.87
N ILE A 91 -7.38 14.88 -12.18
CA ILE A 91 -6.92 13.80 -11.30
C ILE A 91 -6.18 14.41 -10.12
N ARG A 92 -6.63 14.10 -8.91
CA ARG A 92 -6.09 14.65 -7.66
C ARG A 92 -5.55 13.55 -6.76
N VAL A 93 -4.69 13.93 -5.82
CA VAL A 93 -4.24 13.06 -4.73
C VAL A 93 -5.45 12.74 -3.85
N PRO A 94 -5.82 11.45 -3.67
CA PRO A 94 -6.97 11.10 -2.85
C PRO A 94 -6.66 11.18 -1.36
N THR A 95 -7.70 11.35 -0.55
CA THR A 95 -7.65 11.00 0.88
C THR A 95 -8.01 9.53 1.08
N LEU A 96 -7.62 8.98 2.23
CA LEU A 96 -8.06 7.64 2.64
C LEU A 96 -9.59 7.56 2.72
N GLN A 97 -10.25 8.61 3.20
CA GLN A 97 -11.70 8.66 3.27
C GLN A 97 -12.34 8.53 1.89
N GLU A 98 -11.88 9.27 0.89
CA GLU A 98 -12.39 9.19 -0.49
C GLU A 98 -12.22 7.77 -1.07
N LEU A 99 -11.09 7.10 -0.77
CA LEU A 99 -10.90 5.70 -1.17
C LEU A 99 -11.89 4.78 -0.45
N CYS A 100 -12.07 4.94 0.86
CA CYS A 100 -13.03 4.14 1.62
C CYS A 100 -14.47 4.32 1.09
N GLU A 101 -14.86 5.53 0.73
CA GLU A 101 -16.16 5.82 0.11
C GLU A 101 -16.32 5.11 -1.24
N LEU A 102 -15.28 5.11 -2.08
CA LEU A 102 -15.27 4.37 -3.34
C LEU A 102 -15.46 2.87 -3.13
N VAL A 103 -14.68 2.27 -2.22
CA VAL A 103 -14.74 0.84 -1.90
C VAL A 103 -16.09 0.47 -1.31
N HIS A 104 -16.56 1.23 -0.32
CA HIS A 104 -17.87 0.98 0.31
C HIS A 104 -19.02 0.99 -0.70
N ARG A 105 -18.96 1.88 -1.68
CA ARG A 105 -19.98 2.00 -2.72
C ARG A 105 -19.90 0.89 -3.77
N LYS A 106 -18.72 0.54 -4.23
CA LYS A 106 -18.52 -0.36 -5.38
C LYS A 106 -18.26 -1.80 -5.01
N ARG A 107 -17.47 -2.03 -3.96
CA ARG A 107 -17.06 -3.38 -3.57
C ARG A 107 -16.66 -3.45 -2.10
N PRO A 108 -17.63 -3.45 -1.19
CA PRO A 108 -17.39 -3.39 0.27
C PRO A 108 -16.69 -4.65 0.85
N ASP A 109 -16.62 -5.73 0.07
CA ASP A 109 -15.90 -6.97 0.39
C ASP A 109 -14.43 -6.98 -0.08
N MET A 110 -13.96 -5.89 -0.72
CA MET A 110 -12.59 -5.76 -1.24
C MET A 110 -11.55 -5.95 -0.14
N ALA A 111 -10.52 -6.73 -0.41
CA ALA A 111 -9.35 -6.79 0.46
C ALA A 111 -8.46 -5.56 0.21
N LEU A 112 -7.86 -5.04 1.29
CA LEU A 112 -7.09 -3.82 1.27
C LEU A 112 -5.67 -4.05 1.82
N GLY A 113 -4.66 -3.78 1.02
CA GLY A 113 -3.26 -3.65 1.45
C GLY A 113 -2.99 -2.20 1.84
N VAL A 114 -2.75 -1.95 3.11
CA VAL A 114 -2.61 -0.59 3.67
C VAL A 114 -1.16 -0.36 4.05
N GLU A 115 -0.36 0.25 3.17
CA GLU A 115 1.03 0.54 3.49
C GLU A 115 1.16 1.86 4.26
N ILE A 116 1.64 1.77 5.49
CA ILE A 116 1.96 2.94 6.31
C ILE A 116 3.36 3.43 5.91
N LYS A 117 3.44 4.63 5.35
CA LYS A 117 4.70 5.27 4.91
C LYS A 117 5.26 6.23 5.95
N GLU A 118 4.42 6.85 6.74
CA GLU A 118 4.81 7.69 7.86
C GLU A 118 4.71 6.89 9.16
N TYR A 119 5.87 6.47 9.70
CA TYR A 119 5.98 5.51 10.79
C TYR A 119 5.76 6.19 12.15
N THR A 120 4.53 6.65 12.39
CA THR A 120 4.08 7.22 13.67
C THR A 120 2.82 6.51 14.16
N GLU A 121 2.65 6.41 15.47
CA GLU A 121 1.43 5.87 16.08
C GLU A 121 0.20 6.70 15.65
N GLU A 122 0.36 8.03 15.57
CA GLU A 122 -0.71 8.94 15.11
C GLU A 122 -1.22 8.56 13.70
N THR A 123 -0.33 8.25 12.76
CA THR A 123 -0.72 7.82 11.40
C THR A 123 -1.52 6.54 11.45
N VAL A 124 -1.07 5.58 12.24
CA VAL A 124 -1.78 4.30 12.44
C VAL A 124 -3.16 4.53 13.04
N ASP A 125 -3.25 5.30 14.13
CA ASP A 125 -4.50 5.55 14.84
C ASP A 125 -5.55 6.20 13.95
N ILE A 126 -5.16 7.21 13.18
CA ILE A 126 -6.05 7.91 12.26
C ILE A 126 -6.51 6.97 11.13
N ALA A 127 -5.59 6.23 10.52
CA ALA A 127 -5.92 5.29 9.44
C ALA A 127 -6.87 4.18 9.91
N VAL A 128 -6.59 3.58 11.07
CA VAL A 128 -7.45 2.55 11.67
C VAL A 128 -8.84 3.11 11.99
N ALA A 129 -8.93 4.32 12.55
CA ALA A 129 -10.22 4.94 12.87
C ALA A 129 -11.09 5.13 11.62
N ILE A 130 -10.50 5.60 10.52
CA ILE A 130 -11.22 5.78 9.24
C ILE A 130 -11.68 4.43 8.68
N LEU A 131 -10.79 3.43 8.63
CA LEU A 131 -11.15 2.10 8.13
C LEU A 131 -12.27 1.44 8.95
N LYS A 132 -12.27 1.62 10.28
CA LYS A 132 -13.36 1.14 11.17
C LYS A 132 -14.66 1.87 10.89
N GLN A 133 -14.62 3.18 10.67
CA GLN A 133 -15.81 3.98 10.35
C GLN A 133 -16.53 3.46 9.09
N TYR A 134 -15.78 2.98 8.10
CA TYR A 134 -16.32 2.41 6.85
C TYR A 134 -16.51 0.89 6.88
N HIS A 135 -16.32 0.24 8.03
CA HIS A 135 -16.37 -1.23 8.19
C HIS A 135 -15.38 -2.01 7.29
N LEU A 136 -14.22 -1.40 7.02
CA LEU A 136 -13.18 -1.96 6.15
C LEU A 136 -11.96 -2.47 6.92
N PHE A 137 -11.87 -2.23 8.23
CA PHE A 137 -10.71 -2.62 9.04
C PHE A 137 -10.45 -4.14 8.98
N ASP A 138 -11.48 -4.96 9.07
CA ASP A 138 -11.37 -6.43 9.03
C ASP A 138 -11.02 -6.98 7.63
N ARG A 139 -11.03 -6.12 6.62
CA ARG A 139 -10.59 -6.41 5.24
C ARG A 139 -9.17 -5.95 4.96
N ALA A 140 -8.55 -5.24 5.90
CA ALA A 140 -7.23 -4.65 5.73
C ALA A 140 -6.12 -5.56 6.25
N CYS A 141 -5.05 -5.67 5.47
CA CYS A 141 -3.73 -6.08 5.94
C CYS A 141 -2.81 -4.85 5.90
N PHE A 142 -2.16 -4.56 7.00
CA PHE A 142 -1.30 -3.38 7.12
C PHE A 142 0.15 -3.75 6.80
N TYR A 143 0.77 -2.98 5.93
CA TYR A 143 2.16 -3.14 5.49
C TYR A 143 3.02 -2.02 6.05
N ALA A 144 4.24 -2.31 6.48
CA ALA A 144 5.23 -1.32 6.82
C ALA A 144 6.66 -1.87 6.74
N PHE A 145 7.59 -1.04 6.30
CA PHE A 145 9.04 -1.32 6.37
C PHE A 145 9.67 -0.88 7.70
N ASP A 146 8.89 -0.90 8.78
CA ASP A 146 9.29 -0.43 10.11
C ASP A 146 8.74 -1.36 11.19
N ALA A 147 9.62 -2.04 11.92
CA ALA A 147 9.23 -3.07 12.86
C ALA A 147 8.38 -2.55 14.06
N PRO A 148 8.69 -1.39 14.67
CA PRO A 148 7.82 -0.83 15.71
C PRO A 148 6.41 -0.50 15.23
N THR A 149 6.26 -0.05 13.97
CA THR A 149 4.93 0.21 13.37
C THR A 149 4.12 -1.08 13.24
N ILE A 150 4.72 -2.17 12.76
CA ILE A 150 4.09 -3.50 12.71
C ILE A 150 3.69 -3.97 14.10
N LYS A 151 4.59 -3.85 15.08
CA LYS A 151 4.31 -4.21 16.48
C LYS A 151 3.15 -3.41 17.04
N TYR A 152 3.14 -2.10 16.85
CA TYR A 152 2.05 -1.23 17.32
C TYR A 152 0.69 -1.63 16.75
N LEU A 153 0.61 -1.81 15.43
CA LEU A 153 -0.59 -2.31 14.74
C LEU A 153 -1.10 -3.62 15.35
N LYS A 154 -0.20 -4.57 15.58
CA LYS A 154 -0.55 -5.88 16.11
C LYS A 154 -0.99 -5.83 17.58
N VAL A 155 -0.22 -5.15 18.42
CA VAL A 155 -0.47 -5.11 19.88
C VAL A 155 -1.67 -4.23 20.20
N GLN A 156 -1.77 -3.05 19.59
CA GLN A 156 -2.83 -2.08 19.91
C GLN A 156 -4.18 -2.44 19.28
N TYR A 157 -4.18 -2.97 18.07
CA TYR A 157 -5.40 -3.16 17.28
C TYR A 157 -5.70 -4.61 16.91
N ASN A 158 -4.78 -5.54 17.19
CA ASN A 158 -4.84 -6.91 16.67
C ASN A 158 -5.07 -6.94 15.14
N ALA A 159 -4.48 -5.97 14.46
CA ALA A 159 -4.57 -5.85 13.00
C ALA A 159 -3.87 -7.02 12.31
N ARG A 160 -4.32 -7.39 11.11
CA ARG A 160 -3.55 -8.24 10.22
C ARG A 160 -2.37 -7.45 9.66
N THR A 161 -1.17 -8.01 9.73
CA THR A 161 0.06 -7.29 9.44
C THR A 161 0.96 -8.06 8.49
N MET A 162 1.62 -7.34 7.59
CA MET A 162 2.69 -7.82 6.76
C MET A 162 3.93 -6.95 6.95
N GLY A 163 5.05 -7.59 7.21
CA GLY A 163 6.37 -6.96 7.16
C GLY A 163 7.23 -7.61 6.08
N TYR A 164 8.51 -7.28 6.09
CA TYR A 164 9.47 -7.68 5.06
C TYR A 164 10.68 -8.37 5.72
N PRO A 165 11.59 -8.97 4.95
CA PRO A 165 12.84 -9.50 5.49
C PRO A 165 13.58 -8.51 6.39
N ASP A 166 14.20 -9.01 7.45
CA ASP A 166 14.89 -8.21 8.46
C ASP A 166 15.86 -7.18 7.87
N PHE A 167 16.59 -7.53 6.83
CA PHE A 167 17.53 -6.62 6.15
C PHE A 167 16.84 -5.49 5.35
N GLN A 168 15.52 -5.55 5.15
CA GLN A 168 14.71 -4.47 4.54
C GLN A 168 13.98 -3.62 5.59
N MET A 169 13.86 -4.13 6.82
CA MET A 169 13.10 -3.48 7.87
C MET A 169 13.91 -2.41 8.61
N LYS A 170 13.31 -1.24 8.81
CA LYS A 170 13.82 -0.26 9.75
C LYS A 170 13.59 -0.74 11.18
N ARG A 171 14.55 -0.48 12.06
CA ARG A 171 14.46 -0.76 13.52
C ARG A 171 14.03 -2.20 13.83
N PHE A 172 14.50 -3.18 13.06
CA PHE A 172 14.19 -4.59 13.28
C PHE A 172 14.76 -5.04 14.62
N ASP A 173 13.92 -5.67 15.43
CA ASP A 173 14.30 -6.25 16.71
C ASP A 173 14.58 -7.76 16.54
N TYR A 174 15.85 -8.14 16.61
CA TYR A 174 16.26 -9.55 16.40
C TYR A 174 15.83 -10.47 17.55
N GLU A 175 15.53 -9.96 18.75
CA GLU A 175 15.00 -10.77 19.86
C GLU A 175 13.52 -11.10 19.63
N GLU A 176 12.75 -10.16 19.10
CA GLU A 176 11.35 -10.37 18.77
C GLU A 176 11.16 -11.06 17.41
N GLY A 177 12.09 -10.86 16.47
CA GLY A 177 12.04 -11.45 15.14
C GLY A 177 10.76 -11.10 14.37
N TYR A 178 10.14 -12.09 13.80
CA TYR A 178 8.92 -11.94 12.96
C TYR A 178 7.60 -12.20 13.73
N ARG A 179 7.62 -12.20 15.06
CA ARG A 179 6.46 -12.62 15.89
C ARG A 179 5.19 -11.80 15.69
N TYR A 180 5.31 -10.58 15.19
CA TYR A 180 4.18 -9.68 14.95
C TYR A 180 3.69 -9.67 13.50
N TYR A 181 4.22 -10.55 12.65
CA TYR A 181 3.84 -10.68 11.26
C TYR A 181 2.81 -11.80 11.07
N ASP A 182 1.74 -11.53 10.34
CA ASP A 182 0.84 -12.56 9.83
C ASP A 182 1.29 -13.04 8.45
N GLU A 183 1.94 -12.17 7.69
CA GLU A 183 2.45 -12.41 6.34
C GLU A 183 3.84 -11.79 6.18
N ILE A 184 4.58 -12.25 5.17
CA ILE A 184 5.85 -11.64 4.77
C ILE A 184 5.84 -11.28 3.29
N GLY A 185 6.22 -10.03 2.97
CA GLY A 185 6.36 -9.54 1.62
C GLY A 185 7.77 -9.80 1.07
N LEU A 186 7.86 -10.38 -0.11
CA LEU A 186 9.12 -10.58 -0.83
C LEU A 186 9.05 -9.92 -2.21
N SER A 187 10.06 -9.12 -2.56
CA SER A 187 10.21 -8.70 -3.95
C SER A 187 10.50 -9.91 -4.84
N MET A 188 10.14 -9.82 -6.13
CA MET A 188 10.45 -10.90 -7.09
C MET A 188 11.94 -11.22 -7.14
N ALA A 189 12.82 -10.24 -6.94
CA ALA A 189 14.26 -10.45 -6.86
C ALA A 189 14.65 -11.32 -5.65
N ILE A 190 14.09 -11.04 -4.47
CA ILE A 190 14.32 -11.84 -3.25
C ILE A 190 13.71 -13.23 -3.40
N ALA A 191 12.49 -13.32 -3.91
CA ALA A 191 11.79 -14.60 -4.12
C ALA A 191 12.55 -15.58 -5.03
N ARG A 192 13.35 -15.06 -5.96
CA ARG A 192 14.20 -15.85 -6.87
C ARG A 192 15.64 -16.04 -6.37
N SER A 193 15.98 -15.49 -5.22
CA SER A 193 17.33 -15.55 -4.66
C SER A 193 17.56 -16.79 -3.80
N GLU A 194 18.81 -17.05 -3.45
CA GLU A 194 19.22 -18.15 -2.59
C GLU A 194 18.69 -18.04 -1.15
N VAL A 195 18.27 -16.84 -0.72
CA VAL A 195 17.69 -16.64 0.63
C VAL A 195 16.19 -16.91 0.70
N ALA A 196 15.50 -17.01 -0.44
CA ALA A 196 14.06 -17.22 -0.50
C ALA A 196 13.56 -18.42 0.32
N PRO A 197 14.23 -19.60 0.33
CA PRO A 197 13.79 -20.74 1.13
C PRO A 197 13.67 -20.47 2.62
N ILE A 198 14.46 -19.51 3.16
CA ILE A 198 14.39 -19.10 4.58
C ILE A 198 13.01 -18.51 4.89
N PHE A 199 12.45 -17.73 3.96
CA PHE A 199 11.18 -17.04 4.14
C PHE A 199 9.99 -17.94 3.80
N PHE A 200 10.05 -18.70 2.72
CA PHE A 200 9.05 -19.72 2.40
C PHE A 200 8.91 -20.78 3.51
N GLY A 201 10.00 -21.13 4.18
CA GLY A 201 10.01 -22.09 5.29
C GLY A 201 9.48 -21.57 6.63
N LYS A 202 9.11 -20.30 6.78
CA LYS A 202 8.66 -19.73 8.06
C LYS A 202 7.23 -20.14 8.45
N GLY A 203 6.46 -20.75 7.56
CA GLY A 203 5.09 -21.20 7.84
C GLY A 203 4.05 -20.07 7.88
N MET A 204 4.39 -18.88 7.39
CA MET A 204 3.44 -17.79 7.18
C MET A 204 3.22 -17.56 5.68
N PRO A 205 2.06 -17.03 5.28
CA PRO A 205 1.81 -16.67 3.89
C PRO A 205 2.87 -15.71 3.35
N VAL A 206 3.26 -15.91 2.09
CA VAL A 206 4.23 -15.06 1.39
C VAL A 206 3.49 -14.24 0.35
N HIS A 207 3.70 -12.92 0.39
CA HIS A 207 3.19 -11.97 -0.58
C HIS A 207 4.31 -11.57 -1.54
N LEU A 208 4.18 -11.90 -2.83
CA LEU A 208 5.18 -11.58 -3.85
C LEU A 208 4.84 -10.25 -4.54
N TYR A 209 5.83 -9.34 -4.63
CA TYR A 209 5.67 -8.03 -5.29
C TYR A 209 6.91 -7.64 -6.11
N CYS A 210 6.82 -6.96 -7.26
CA CYS A 210 5.64 -6.87 -8.12
C CYS A 210 5.79 -7.87 -9.26
N ALA A 211 4.77 -8.66 -9.51
CA ALA A 211 4.76 -9.63 -10.61
C ALA A 211 4.26 -8.93 -11.89
N ASP A 212 5.18 -8.20 -12.56
CA ASP A 212 4.85 -7.31 -13.68
C ASP A 212 5.02 -7.96 -15.05
N THR A 213 5.63 -9.15 -15.12
CA THR A 213 5.87 -9.89 -16.36
C THR A 213 5.15 -11.23 -16.36
N GLU A 214 4.95 -11.81 -17.56
CA GLU A 214 4.41 -13.17 -17.68
C GLU A 214 5.30 -14.19 -16.95
N GLU A 215 6.61 -14.01 -16.96
CA GLU A 215 7.56 -14.86 -16.24
C GLU A 215 7.35 -14.76 -14.72
N ASP A 216 7.12 -13.55 -14.20
CA ASP A 216 6.84 -13.35 -12.77
C ASP A 216 5.52 -14.03 -12.37
N VAL A 217 4.48 -13.87 -13.18
CA VAL A 217 3.19 -14.53 -12.95
C VAL A 217 3.34 -16.06 -12.96
N ARG A 218 4.07 -16.61 -13.91
CA ARG A 218 4.36 -18.06 -13.96
C ARG A 218 5.14 -18.53 -12.73
N PHE A 219 6.09 -17.74 -12.27
CA PHE A 219 6.81 -18.03 -11.03
C PHE A 219 5.85 -18.06 -9.82
N CYS A 220 4.99 -17.06 -9.66
CA CYS A 220 3.99 -17.03 -8.58
C CYS A 220 3.05 -18.26 -8.64
N LEU A 221 2.61 -18.65 -9.83
CA LEU A 221 1.74 -19.82 -10.03
C LEU A 221 2.42 -21.16 -9.67
N SER A 222 3.74 -21.22 -9.72
CA SER A 222 4.51 -22.43 -9.37
C SER A 222 4.87 -22.50 -7.88
N HIS A 223 4.56 -21.47 -7.08
CA HIS A 223 4.82 -21.38 -5.64
C HIS A 223 3.51 -21.06 -4.92
N PRO A 224 2.64 -22.05 -4.69
CA PRO A 224 1.30 -21.85 -4.12
C PRO A 224 1.30 -21.51 -2.61
N GLU A 225 2.45 -21.63 -1.94
CA GLU A 225 2.70 -21.23 -0.54
C GLU A 225 2.73 -19.72 -0.37
#